data_56ad51212eb968defd67d9f7c69cc659
#
_entry.id   56ad51212eb968defd67d9f7c69cc659
#
_cell.length_a   1.000
_cell.length_b   1.000
_cell.length_c   1.000
_cell.angle_alpha   90.00
_cell.angle_beta   90.00
_cell.angle_gamma   90.00
#
_symmetry.space_group_name_H-M   'P 1'
#
loop_
_entity.id
_entity.type
_entity.pdbx_description
1 polymer ?
#
loop_
_entity_poly.entity_id
_entity_poly.type
_entity_poly.pdbx_seq_one_letter_code
_entity_poly.pdbx_strand_id
1 'polypeptide(L)'
;MRSAPSPFLPTTLAVAAMACMSIVAGPAGAQSQAPAPGAEPASPARTSPSARRSRPVVLVQAGHLSPGEPGYLAQTGASGNPFGGEAEFNRRVRNDMVRRLRRAGVDARPLAARVEPLGVGGATFVSIHHDSPGGAAMVGHAVTGGNENYYRGQGFGTGRSTPYPDSATHRTPATTVNSAVQRTSAATARRLAAGLKRVRTRRAGARARFAGVIRPGTNRRINHFYGFYRTTAQSRVIVEVGAAPDDNRFLRRVGTISAALSRAVVADLRARRLL
;
A
#
# COMPACT_ATOMS: atom_id res chain seq x y z
N MET A 1 28.37 43.71 17.30
CA MET A 1 28.85 42.47 17.97
C MET A 1 28.57 41.31 17.07
N ARG A 2 29.60 40.69 16.49
CA ARG A 2 29.46 39.54 15.57
C ARG A 2 29.82 38.27 16.33
N SER A 3 28.92 37.31 16.40
CA SER A 3 29.16 36.02 17.04
C SER A 3 29.83 35.07 16.03
N ALA A 4 30.93 34.44 16.46
CA ALA A 4 31.70 33.48 15.69
C ALA A 4 31.05 32.06 15.70
N PRO A 5 31.28 31.22 14.67
CA PRO A 5 30.78 29.86 14.63
C PRO A 5 31.70 28.86 15.36
N SER A 6 31.12 27.92 16.06
CA SER A 6 31.78 26.79 16.73
C SER A 6 32.25 25.72 15.71
N PRO A 7 33.41 25.08 15.94
CA PRO A 7 33.89 23.99 15.08
C PRO A 7 33.27 22.64 15.43
N PHE A 8 32.84 21.88 14.40
CA PHE A 8 32.45 20.49 14.50
C PHE A 8 33.67 19.58 14.49
N LEU A 9 33.74 18.68 15.47
CA LEU A 9 34.71 17.56 15.52
C LEU A 9 34.12 16.35 14.77
N PRO A 10 34.90 15.61 13.97
CA PRO A 10 34.45 14.39 13.35
C PRO A 10 34.59 13.17 14.30
N THR A 11 33.53 12.44 14.51
CA THR A 11 33.52 11.17 15.25
C THR A 11 33.84 10.02 14.29
N THR A 12 34.95 9.38 14.52
CA THR A 12 35.42 8.19 13.78
C THR A 12 34.61 6.96 14.20
N LEU A 13 33.98 6.28 13.26
CA LEU A 13 33.24 5.04 13.49
C LEU A 13 34.16 3.85 13.17
N ALA A 14 34.41 3.01 14.19
CA ALA A 14 35.15 1.75 14.06
C ALA A 14 34.22 0.66 13.47
N VAL A 15 34.69 0.01 12.40
CA VAL A 15 34.01 -1.14 11.78
C VAL A 15 34.55 -2.42 12.42
N ALA A 16 33.69 -3.17 13.11
CA ALA A 16 34.02 -4.52 13.60
C ALA A 16 33.56 -5.55 12.54
N ALA A 17 34.51 -6.30 12.01
CA ALA A 17 34.27 -7.43 11.11
C ALA A 17 33.94 -8.67 11.95
N MET A 18 32.78 -9.29 11.72
CA MET A 18 32.44 -10.62 12.25
C MET A 18 32.61 -11.67 11.14
N ALA A 19 33.48 -12.67 11.45
CA ALA A 19 33.75 -13.82 10.60
C ALA A 19 32.59 -14.82 10.67
N CYS A 20 32.09 -15.27 9.52
CA CYS A 20 31.16 -16.41 9.42
C CYS A 20 31.92 -17.72 9.38
N MET A 21 31.70 -18.61 10.35
CA MET A 21 32.09 -20.00 10.30
C MET A 21 31.11 -20.81 9.45
N SER A 22 31.63 -21.45 8.41
CA SER A 22 30.88 -22.40 7.57
C SER A 22 30.96 -23.79 8.19
N ILE A 23 29.81 -24.40 8.48
CA ILE A 23 29.69 -25.79 8.89
C ILE A 23 29.43 -26.62 7.62
N VAL A 24 30.36 -27.53 7.32
CA VAL A 24 30.24 -28.51 6.23
C VAL A 24 29.54 -29.75 6.80
N ALA A 25 28.36 -30.09 6.26
CA ALA A 25 27.70 -31.36 6.52
C ALA A 25 28.04 -32.38 5.43
N GLY A 26 28.54 -33.53 5.85
CA GLY A 26 28.94 -34.63 4.97
C GLY A 26 27.75 -35.47 4.46
N PRO A 27 27.98 -36.33 3.44
CA PRO A 27 26.90 -37.06 2.76
C PRO A 27 26.50 -38.32 3.54
N ALA A 28 25.18 -38.49 3.75
CA ALA A 28 24.58 -39.73 4.25
C ALA A 28 24.36 -40.72 3.11
N GLY A 29 24.84 -41.97 3.34
CA GLY A 29 24.86 -43.04 2.35
C GLY A 29 23.47 -43.53 1.94
N ALA A 30 23.35 -43.84 0.65
CA ALA A 30 22.21 -44.50 0.06
C ALA A 30 22.19 -45.96 0.38
N GLN A 31 21.18 -46.47 1.09
CA GLN A 31 20.89 -47.90 1.19
C GLN A 31 19.93 -48.31 0.05
N SER A 32 20.40 -49.21 -0.78
CA SER A 32 19.64 -49.87 -1.84
C SER A 32 18.71 -50.91 -1.20
N GLN A 33 17.38 -50.76 -1.34
CA GLN A 33 16.41 -51.80 -1.06
C GLN A 33 15.95 -52.48 -2.34
N ALA A 34 16.03 -53.80 -2.33
CA ALA A 34 15.55 -54.65 -3.44
C ALA A 34 14.01 -54.61 -3.58
N PRO A 35 13.48 -54.75 -4.79
CA PRO A 35 12.04 -54.73 -5.01
C PRO A 35 11.34 -55.99 -4.58
N ALA A 36 10.21 -55.91 -3.86
CA ALA A 36 9.33 -56.99 -3.54
C ALA A 36 8.47 -57.36 -4.75
N PRO A 37 8.20 -58.66 -5.02
CA PRO A 37 7.31 -59.09 -6.07
C PRO A 37 5.86 -59.04 -5.61
N GLY A 38 4.95 -58.47 -6.40
CA GLY A 38 3.51 -58.52 -6.20
C GLY A 38 2.80 -57.17 -6.13
N ALA A 39 2.82 -56.42 -7.24
CA ALA A 39 1.98 -55.24 -7.36
C ALA A 39 0.66 -55.59 -8.09
N GLU A 40 -0.45 -55.56 -7.37
CA GLU A 40 -1.77 -55.51 -7.96
C GLU A 40 -1.88 -54.24 -8.89
N PRO A 41 -2.72 -54.32 -9.96
CA PRO A 41 -2.90 -53.17 -10.85
C PRO A 41 -3.56 -52.03 -10.06
N ALA A 42 -2.82 -50.91 -9.99
CA ALA A 42 -3.26 -49.69 -9.33
C ALA A 42 -4.59 -49.21 -9.93
N SER A 43 -5.61 -49.12 -9.08
CA SER A 43 -6.86 -48.42 -9.39
C SER A 43 -6.55 -47.03 -9.98
N PRO A 44 -7.30 -46.54 -10.97
CA PRO A 44 -7.06 -45.23 -11.58
C PRO A 44 -7.10 -44.17 -10.47
N ALA A 45 -5.98 -43.47 -10.36
CA ALA A 45 -5.80 -42.39 -9.38
C ALA A 45 -6.97 -41.42 -9.49
N ARG A 46 -7.77 -41.34 -8.43
CA ARG A 46 -8.77 -40.26 -8.29
C ARG A 46 -8.04 -38.97 -8.49
N THR A 47 -8.40 -38.24 -9.55
CA THR A 47 -7.90 -36.87 -9.79
C THR A 47 -8.11 -36.04 -8.55
N SER A 48 -7.02 -35.72 -7.87
CA SER A 48 -7.05 -34.88 -6.68
C SER A 48 -7.86 -33.64 -6.97
N PRO A 49 -8.77 -33.22 -6.09
CA PRO A 49 -9.57 -32.01 -6.30
C PRO A 49 -8.60 -30.85 -6.54
N SER A 50 -8.74 -30.21 -7.70
CA SER A 50 -7.95 -29.06 -8.10
C SER A 50 -7.84 -28.10 -6.92
N ALA A 51 -6.62 -27.90 -6.42
CA ALA A 51 -6.35 -27.02 -5.29
C ALA A 51 -6.98 -25.65 -5.60
N ARG A 52 -8.05 -25.32 -4.91
CA ARG A 52 -8.81 -24.09 -5.09
C ARG A 52 -7.84 -22.94 -4.84
N ARG A 53 -7.37 -22.28 -5.89
CA ARG A 53 -6.43 -21.15 -5.78
C ARG A 53 -6.99 -20.17 -4.76
N SER A 54 -6.19 -19.82 -3.77
CA SER A 54 -6.58 -18.84 -2.76
C SER A 54 -6.89 -17.50 -3.45
N ARG A 55 -8.01 -16.86 -3.06
CA ARG A 55 -8.40 -15.56 -3.62
C ARG A 55 -7.33 -14.51 -3.32
N PRO A 56 -6.95 -13.65 -4.29
CA PRO A 56 -5.97 -12.61 -4.03
C PRO A 56 -6.51 -11.61 -2.98
N VAL A 57 -5.68 -11.31 -1.98
CA VAL A 57 -6.01 -10.34 -0.93
C VAL A 57 -5.74 -8.93 -1.46
N VAL A 58 -6.73 -8.04 -1.36
CA VAL A 58 -6.60 -6.61 -1.65
C VAL A 58 -6.98 -5.80 -0.42
N LEU A 59 -6.04 -4.99 0.05
CA LEU A 59 -6.21 -4.11 1.20
C LEU A 59 -6.66 -2.74 0.69
N VAL A 60 -7.84 -2.26 1.10
CA VAL A 60 -8.35 -0.94 0.71
C VAL A 60 -8.44 -0.06 1.96
N GLN A 61 -7.58 0.94 2.04
CA GLN A 61 -7.52 1.87 3.16
C GLN A 61 -8.33 3.14 2.84
N ALA A 62 -9.11 3.59 3.82
CA ALA A 62 -9.64 4.95 3.83
C ALA A 62 -8.65 5.85 4.56
N GLY A 63 -7.98 6.75 3.85
CA GLY A 63 -7.08 7.75 4.43
C GLY A 63 -7.80 8.62 5.45
N HIS A 64 -7.09 9.08 6.47
CA HIS A 64 -7.60 9.90 7.57
C HIS A 64 -8.72 9.28 8.43
N LEU A 65 -9.23 8.12 8.08
CA LEU A 65 -10.26 7.46 8.88
C LEU A 65 -9.65 6.85 10.14
N SER A 66 -10.06 7.37 11.31
CA SER A 66 -9.64 6.82 12.60
C SER A 66 -9.98 5.32 12.72
N PRO A 67 -9.09 4.48 13.24
CA PRO A 67 -9.38 3.10 13.58
C PRO A 67 -10.31 2.94 14.79
N GLY A 68 -10.59 4.03 15.54
CA GLY A 68 -11.37 3.99 16.78
C GLY A 68 -10.61 3.44 17.98
N GLU A 69 -9.30 3.34 17.91
CA GLU A 69 -8.47 2.81 19.00
C GLU A 69 -8.13 3.91 20.02
N PRO A 70 -8.05 3.57 21.31
CA PRO A 70 -7.59 4.51 22.34
C PRO A 70 -6.21 5.08 22.01
N GLY A 71 -6.03 6.38 22.18
CA GLY A 71 -4.77 7.07 21.88
C GLY A 71 -4.53 7.40 20.40
N TYR A 72 -5.41 6.97 19.51
CA TYR A 72 -5.38 7.40 18.12
C TYR A 72 -6.04 8.78 17.99
N LEU A 73 -5.28 9.77 17.61
CA LEU A 73 -5.83 11.08 17.26
C LEU A 73 -6.21 11.09 15.80
N ALA A 74 -7.49 11.39 15.50
CA ALA A 74 -7.97 11.48 14.14
C ALA A 74 -7.18 12.54 13.35
N GLN A 75 -6.66 12.15 12.19
CA GLN A 75 -6.10 13.11 11.25
C GLN A 75 -7.25 13.87 10.60
N THR A 76 -7.12 15.19 10.52
CA THR A 76 -8.20 16.03 9.98
C THR A 76 -8.43 15.81 8.49
N GLY A 77 -7.38 15.53 7.72
CA GLY A 77 -7.46 15.45 6.27
C GLY A 77 -7.92 16.77 5.64
N ALA A 78 -8.24 16.74 4.36
CA ALA A 78 -8.78 17.89 3.63
C ALA A 78 -10.26 18.13 3.97
N SER A 79 -10.66 19.40 4.05
CA SER A 79 -12.04 19.82 4.27
C SER A 79 -12.73 20.28 2.96
N GLY A 80 -13.99 20.68 3.06
CA GLY A 80 -14.73 21.29 1.96
C GLY A 80 -15.32 20.33 0.94
N ASN A 81 -15.23 19.01 1.14
CA ASN A 81 -15.91 18.03 0.32
C ASN A 81 -17.40 17.87 0.70
N PRO A 82 -18.24 17.23 -0.16
CA PRO A 82 -19.69 17.13 0.07
C PRO A 82 -20.13 16.23 1.22
N PHE A 83 -19.20 15.60 1.94
CA PHE A 83 -19.50 14.60 2.97
C PHE A 83 -18.99 15.01 4.37
N GLY A 84 -18.60 16.26 4.54
CA GLY A 84 -18.15 16.80 5.84
C GLY A 84 -16.66 16.68 6.13
N GLY A 85 -15.93 15.83 5.43
CA GLY A 85 -14.49 15.69 5.60
C GLY A 85 -13.89 14.55 4.77
N GLU A 86 -12.58 14.56 4.60
CA GLU A 86 -11.86 13.61 3.77
C GLU A 86 -12.03 12.17 4.25
N ALA A 87 -11.95 11.94 5.54
CA ALA A 87 -12.12 10.61 6.13
C ALA A 87 -13.45 9.96 5.75
N GLU A 88 -14.55 10.73 5.76
CA GLU A 88 -15.87 10.21 5.42
C GLU A 88 -16.01 9.91 3.93
N PHE A 89 -15.50 10.78 3.06
CA PHE A 89 -15.43 10.51 1.63
C PHE A 89 -14.63 9.23 1.34
N ASN A 90 -13.43 9.12 1.91
CA ASN A 90 -12.55 7.99 1.75
C ASN A 90 -13.20 6.69 2.24
N ARG A 91 -13.92 6.74 3.36
CA ARG A 91 -14.69 5.62 3.91
C ARG A 91 -15.77 5.14 2.93
N ARG A 92 -16.51 6.07 2.30
CA ARG A 92 -17.56 5.74 1.31
C ARG A 92 -16.97 5.07 0.08
N VAL A 93 -15.90 5.61 -0.49
CA VAL A 93 -15.21 5.04 -1.66
C VAL A 93 -14.64 3.66 -1.31
N ARG A 94 -13.93 3.52 -0.18
CA ARG A 94 -13.40 2.25 0.31
C ARG A 94 -14.48 1.18 0.42
N ASN A 95 -15.58 1.48 1.08
CA ASN A 95 -16.64 0.50 1.33
C ASN A 95 -17.28 0.01 0.03
N ASP A 96 -17.50 0.91 -0.93
CA ASP A 96 -18.05 0.53 -2.23
C ASP A 96 -17.03 -0.26 -3.07
N MET A 97 -15.74 0.12 -3.05
CA MET A 97 -14.67 -0.66 -3.67
C MET A 97 -14.59 -2.08 -3.11
N VAL A 98 -14.60 -2.24 -1.79
CA VAL A 98 -14.56 -3.55 -1.14
C VAL A 98 -15.72 -4.44 -1.60
N ARG A 99 -16.95 -3.91 -1.62
CA ARG A 99 -18.12 -4.66 -2.12
C ARG A 99 -17.95 -5.11 -3.57
N ARG A 100 -17.42 -4.21 -4.45
CA ARG A 100 -17.20 -4.51 -5.88
C ARG A 100 -16.11 -5.55 -6.09
N LEU A 101 -15.01 -5.43 -5.39
CA LEU A 101 -13.89 -6.36 -5.45
C LEU A 101 -14.30 -7.76 -4.96
N ARG A 102 -15.05 -7.84 -3.86
CA ARG A 102 -15.59 -9.13 -3.35
C ARG A 102 -16.51 -9.80 -4.37
N ARG A 103 -17.39 -9.04 -5.04
CA ARG A 103 -18.22 -9.56 -6.14
C ARG A 103 -17.39 -10.04 -7.34
N ALA A 104 -16.19 -9.49 -7.54
CA ALA A 104 -15.26 -9.92 -8.58
C ALA A 104 -14.35 -11.11 -8.15
N GLY A 105 -14.62 -11.75 -6.99
CA GLY A 105 -13.87 -12.91 -6.53
C GLY A 105 -12.59 -12.59 -5.75
N VAL A 106 -12.38 -11.32 -5.36
CA VAL A 106 -11.21 -10.86 -4.60
C VAL A 106 -11.50 -10.92 -3.10
N ASP A 107 -10.53 -11.36 -2.28
CA ASP A 107 -10.58 -11.17 -0.82
C ASP A 107 -10.22 -9.72 -0.50
N ALA A 108 -11.20 -8.83 -0.61
CA ALA A 108 -11.01 -7.40 -0.33
C ALA A 108 -11.27 -7.09 1.15
N ARG A 109 -10.29 -6.46 1.80
CA ARG A 109 -10.31 -6.14 3.23
C ARG A 109 -10.29 -4.62 3.43
N PRO A 110 -11.27 -4.04 4.16
CA PRO A 110 -11.28 -2.63 4.46
C PRO A 110 -10.29 -2.32 5.59
N LEU A 111 -9.51 -1.24 5.44
CA LEU A 111 -8.62 -0.73 6.46
C LEU A 111 -9.01 0.71 6.84
N ALA A 112 -8.76 1.07 8.11
CA ALA A 112 -8.69 2.46 8.55
C ALA A 112 -7.28 3.03 8.30
N ALA A 113 -7.09 4.32 8.56
CA ALA A 113 -5.79 4.98 8.41
C ALA A 113 -4.86 4.64 9.59
N ARG A 114 -4.59 3.34 9.79
CA ARG A 114 -3.61 2.91 10.80
C ARG A 114 -2.22 3.07 10.26
N VAL A 115 -1.35 3.56 11.12
CA VAL A 115 0.10 3.56 10.87
C VAL A 115 0.69 2.16 11.00
N GLU A 116 -0.03 1.23 11.60
CA GLU A 116 0.39 -0.12 11.94
C GLU A 116 -0.34 -1.26 11.21
N PRO A 117 -0.41 -1.31 9.90
CA PRO A 117 -0.85 -2.53 9.23
C PRO A 117 0.30 -3.52 9.05
N LEU A 118 1.31 -3.52 9.92
CA LEU A 118 2.44 -4.44 9.83
C LEU A 118 1.98 -5.88 10.03
N GLY A 119 2.47 -6.74 9.17
CA GLY A 119 2.03 -8.12 9.10
C GLY A 119 0.79 -8.32 8.22
N VAL A 120 0.11 -7.26 7.78
CA VAL A 120 -0.97 -7.35 6.82
C VAL A 120 -0.39 -7.33 5.41
N GLY A 121 -0.34 -8.50 4.78
CA GLY A 121 0.11 -8.68 3.40
C GLY A 121 -1.04 -8.83 2.43
N GLY A 122 -0.70 -8.83 1.14
CA GLY A 122 -1.68 -9.08 0.08
C GLY A 122 -1.08 -8.84 -1.30
N ALA A 123 -1.90 -9.06 -2.31
CA ALA A 123 -1.54 -8.76 -3.69
C ALA A 123 -1.42 -7.26 -3.93
N THR A 124 -2.30 -6.46 -3.29
CA THR A 124 -2.34 -5.01 -3.51
C THR A 124 -2.84 -4.29 -2.26
N PHE A 125 -2.20 -3.18 -1.93
CA PHE A 125 -2.64 -2.16 -0.98
C PHE A 125 -3.00 -0.89 -1.75
N VAL A 126 -4.21 -0.37 -1.52
CA VAL A 126 -4.70 0.89 -2.11
C VAL A 126 -5.18 1.80 -0.99
N SER A 127 -4.57 2.96 -0.85
CA SER A 127 -5.06 4.02 0.03
C SER A 127 -5.84 5.06 -0.75
N ILE A 128 -7.02 5.42 -0.27
CA ILE A 128 -7.93 6.40 -0.90
C ILE A 128 -7.84 7.71 -0.16
N HIS A 129 -7.63 8.77 -0.90
CA HIS A 129 -7.54 10.17 -0.46
C HIS A 129 -8.20 11.12 -1.44
N HIS A 130 -8.40 12.36 -1.03
CA HIS A 130 -8.57 13.52 -1.91
C HIS A 130 -7.77 14.69 -1.36
N ASP A 131 -7.34 15.58 -2.23
CA ASP A 131 -6.50 16.72 -1.88
C ASP A 131 -7.33 17.95 -1.45
N SER A 132 -6.64 18.94 -0.88
CA SER A 132 -7.14 20.25 -0.50
C SER A 132 -7.31 21.19 -1.71
N PRO A 133 -7.87 22.41 -1.53
CA PRO A 133 -7.97 23.41 -2.59
C PRO A 133 -6.64 23.66 -3.32
N GLY A 134 -6.69 23.74 -4.63
CA GLY A 134 -5.49 23.91 -5.47
C GLY A 134 -4.68 22.64 -5.69
N GLY A 135 -5.03 21.52 -5.04
CA GLY A 135 -4.41 20.23 -5.24
C GLY A 135 -4.74 19.57 -6.58
N ALA A 136 -4.28 18.34 -6.77
CA ALA A 136 -4.48 17.60 -8.01
C ALA A 136 -4.94 16.16 -7.75
N ALA A 137 -5.76 15.63 -8.65
CA ALA A 137 -5.96 14.20 -8.70
C ALA A 137 -4.70 13.50 -9.22
N MET A 138 -4.25 12.47 -8.51
CA MET A 138 -3.02 11.77 -8.84
C MET A 138 -2.99 10.35 -8.28
N VAL A 139 -2.03 9.54 -8.72
CA VAL A 139 -1.75 8.23 -8.13
C VAL A 139 -0.26 8.15 -7.82
N GLY A 140 0.07 7.92 -6.55
CA GLY A 140 1.42 7.64 -6.09
C GLY A 140 1.63 6.14 -5.90
N HIS A 141 2.89 5.70 -5.90
CA HIS A 141 3.26 4.32 -5.64
C HIS A 141 4.52 4.20 -4.82
N ALA A 142 4.71 3.07 -4.15
CA ALA A 142 5.91 2.78 -3.39
C ALA A 142 7.16 2.75 -4.26
N VAL A 143 8.28 3.26 -3.73
CA VAL A 143 9.57 3.36 -4.42
C VAL A 143 10.69 2.76 -3.56
N THR A 144 11.69 2.16 -4.21
CA THR A 144 12.91 1.69 -3.54
C THR A 144 13.71 2.89 -3.00
N GLY A 145 14.40 2.69 -1.89
CA GLY A 145 15.14 3.78 -1.25
C GLY A 145 14.25 4.89 -0.71
N GLY A 146 12.95 4.65 -0.64
CA GLY A 146 12.01 5.52 0.04
C GLY A 146 12.30 5.58 1.54
N ASN A 147 11.40 6.13 2.32
CA ASN A 147 11.70 6.54 3.68
C ASN A 147 11.57 5.42 4.73
N GLU A 148 12.03 4.21 4.42
CA GLU A 148 12.01 3.07 5.35
C GLU A 148 12.70 3.42 6.68
N ASN A 149 13.83 4.13 6.62
CA ASN A 149 14.59 4.54 7.80
C ASN A 149 13.86 5.61 8.62
N TYR A 150 13.12 6.51 7.97
CA TYR A 150 12.29 7.50 8.66
C TYR A 150 11.25 6.83 9.56
N TYR A 151 10.61 5.77 9.06
CA TYR A 151 9.59 5.03 9.83
C TYR A 151 10.16 3.94 10.74
N ARG A 152 11.46 3.66 10.68
CA ARG A 152 12.15 2.77 11.62
C ARG A 152 12.65 3.50 12.86
N GLY A 153 13.19 4.69 12.70
CA GLY A 153 13.87 5.44 13.77
C GLY A 153 13.07 6.57 14.38
N GLN A 154 12.07 7.05 13.66
CA GLN A 154 11.22 8.15 14.12
C GLN A 154 9.79 7.67 14.06
N GLY A 155 9.08 7.76 15.16
CA GLY A 155 7.64 7.58 15.15
C GLY A 155 7.03 8.43 14.05
N PHE A 156 6.01 7.89 13.40
CA PHE A 156 5.27 8.67 12.44
C PHE A 156 4.83 9.95 13.13
N GLY A 157 5.40 11.05 12.70
CA GLY A 157 4.97 12.35 13.13
C GLY A 157 5.69 12.95 14.30
N THR A 158 6.99 12.92 14.34
CA THR A 158 7.78 13.81 15.21
C THR A 158 7.61 15.31 14.86
N GLY A 159 6.72 15.66 13.92
CA GLY A 159 6.27 17.02 13.67
C GLY A 159 5.14 17.45 14.60
N ARG A 160 4.88 18.75 14.70
CA ARG A 160 3.87 19.38 15.58
C ARG A 160 2.42 18.89 15.41
N SER A 161 2.17 17.98 14.50
CA SER A 161 0.84 17.45 14.17
C SER A 161 0.75 15.93 14.23
N THR A 162 1.57 15.28 15.06
CA THR A 162 1.50 13.85 15.18
C THR A 162 0.37 13.38 16.05
N PRO A 163 -0.53 12.61 15.46
CA PRO A 163 -1.65 12.06 16.21
C PRO A 163 -1.31 10.74 16.92
N TYR A 164 -0.06 10.30 16.93
CA TYR A 164 0.29 9.00 17.50
C TYR A 164 1.13 9.18 18.77
N PRO A 165 0.68 8.64 19.89
CA PRO A 165 1.57 8.48 21.02
C PRO A 165 2.74 7.58 20.61
N ASP A 166 3.93 7.97 21.01
CA ASP A 166 5.22 7.41 20.61
C ASP A 166 5.36 5.89 20.71
N SER A 167 4.49 5.23 21.46
CA SER A 167 4.71 3.84 21.83
C SER A 167 4.42 2.82 20.73
N ALA A 168 3.44 3.08 19.88
CA ALA A 168 2.99 2.08 18.91
C ALA A 168 3.78 2.13 17.61
N THR A 169 4.13 3.31 17.13
CA THR A 169 4.80 3.51 15.86
C THR A 169 6.29 3.21 15.89
N HIS A 170 6.94 3.41 17.05
CA HIS A 170 8.36 3.12 17.23
C HIS A 170 8.68 1.62 17.28
N ARG A 171 7.74 0.80 17.70
CA ARG A 171 7.98 -0.64 17.91
C ARG A 171 7.84 -1.47 16.65
N THR A 172 7.23 -0.92 15.63
CA THR A 172 6.93 -1.70 14.44
C THR A 172 7.85 -1.30 13.29
N PRO A 173 8.79 -2.17 12.88
CA PRO A 173 9.75 -1.85 11.84
C PRO A 173 9.03 -1.62 10.50
N ALA A 174 9.52 -0.67 9.73
CA ALA A 174 9.04 -0.44 8.36
C ALA A 174 9.35 -1.67 7.49
N THR A 175 8.45 -1.96 6.56
CA THR A 175 8.69 -2.99 5.55
C THR A 175 9.51 -2.44 4.40
N THR A 176 10.37 -3.27 3.83
CA THR A 176 11.20 -2.88 2.69
C THR A 176 10.37 -2.81 1.39
N VAL A 177 10.70 -1.84 0.55
CA VAL A 177 10.23 -1.74 -0.82
C VAL A 177 11.39 -2.10 -1.75
N ASN A 178 11.42 -3.34 -2.22
CA ASN A 178 12.41 -3.77 -3.21
C ASN A 178 11.98 -3.40 -4.64
N SER A 179 12.86 -3.61 -5.63
CA SER A 179 12.59 -3.29 -7.03
C SER A 179 11.38 -4.03 -7.62
N ALA A 180 11.07 -5.23 -7.16
CA ALA A 180 9.89 -5.97 -7.61
C ALA A 180 8.60 -5.31 -7.12
N VAL A 181 8.53 -4.95 -5.83
CA VAL A 181 7.42 -4.19 -5.24
C VAL A 181 7.24 -2.85 -5.94
N GLN A 182 8.32 -2.11 -6.19
CA GLN A 182 8.26 -0.84 -6.91
C GLN A 182 7.70 -1.02 -8.33
N ARG A 183 8.21 -1.96 -9.13
CA ARG A 183 7.71 -2.21 -10.50
C ARG A 183 6.24 -2.58 -10.51
N THR A 184 5.83 -3.48 -9.60
CA THR A 184 4.43 -3.91 -9.48
C THR A 184 3.54 -2.74 -9.07
N SER A 185 3.96 -1.95 -8.08
CA SER A 185 3.24 -0.75 -7.62
C SER A 185 3.09 0.29 -8.73
N ALA A 186 4.14 0.53 -9.51
CA ALA A 186 4.09 1.44 -10.65
C ALA A 186 3.13 0.96 -11.75
N ALA A 187 3.06 -0.34 -12.02
CA ALA A 187 2.12 -0.91 -12.98
C ALA A 187 0.67 -0.76 -12.50
N THR A 188 0.39 -1.06 -11.24
CA THR A 188 -0.92 -0.85 -10.61
C THR A 188 -1.31 0.63 -10.64
N ALA A 189 -0.38 1.55 -10.29
CA ALA A 189 -0.63 2.99 -10.31
C ALA A 189 -1.03 3.47 -11.72
N ARG A 190 -0.36 3.03 -12.78
CA ARG A 190 -0.74 3.37 -14.17
C ARG A 190 -2.15 2.92 -14.51
N ARG A 191 -2.58 1.72 -14.10
CA ARG A 191 -3.95 1.23 -14.34
C ARG A 191 -4.99 2.03 -13.57
N LEU A 192 -4.72 2.36 -12.31
CA LEU A 192 -5.59 3.19 -11.48
C LEU A 192 -5.71 4.60 -12.06
N ALA A 193 -4.60 5.21 -12.44
CA ALA A 193 -4.57 6.54 -13.06
C ALA A 193 -5.36 6.54 -14.38
N ALA A 194 -5.20 5.55 -15.23
CA ALA A 194 -5.96 5.41 -16.47
C ALA A 194 -7.46 5.22 -16.20
N GLY A 195 -7.82 4.42 -15.20
CA GLY A 195 -9.20 4.23 -14.74
C GLY A 195 -9.83 5.53 -14.25
N LEU A 196 -9.12 6.26 -13.40
CA LEU A 196 -9.56 7.53 -12.84
C LEU A 196 -9.68 8.61 -13.92
N LYS A 197 -8.70 8.73 -14.82
CA LYS A 197 -8.72 9.68 -15.95
C LYS A 197 -9.97 9.53 -16.81
N ARG A 198 -10.38 8.30 -17.12
CA ARG A 198 -11.57 8.02 -17.95
C ARG A 198 -12.88 8.56 -17.35
N VAL A 199 -13.00 8.58 -16.03
CA VAL A 199 -14.23 9.04 -15.33
C VAL A 199 -14.14 10.48 -14.88
N ARG A 200 -12.93 11.04 -14.80
CA ARG A 200 -12.70 12.46 -14.52
C ARG A 200 -12.87 13.28 -15.78
N THR A 201 -14.06 13.78 -16.01
CA THR A 201 -14.38 14.64 -17.14
C THR A 201 -15.04 15.93 -16.65
N ARG A 202 -15.02 16.99 -17.47
CA ARG A 202 -15.76 18.24 -17.17
C ARG A 202 -17.26 17.98 -17.00
N ARG A 203 -17.83 17.07 -17.81
CA ARG A 203 -19.23 16.64 -17.67
C ARG A 203 -19.49 15.97 -16.33
N ALA A 204 -18.53 15.21 -15.80
CA ALA A 204 -18.62 14.62 -14.47
C ALA A 204 -18.42 15.66 -13.35
N GLY A 205 -17.95 16.87 -13.66
CA GLY A 205 -17.66 17.93 -12.72
C GLY A 205 -16.26 17.91 -12.14
N ALA A 206 -15.33 17.16 -12.74
CA ALA A 206 -13.92 17.19 -12.37
C ALA A 206 -13.26 18.45 -12.94
N ARG A 207 -12.71 19.30 -12.08
CA ARG A 207 -12.07 20.59 -12.42
C ARG A 207 -10.61 20.66 -12.02
N ALA A 208 -10.24 20.06 -10.88
CA ALA A 208 -8.86 20.02 -10.45
C ALA A 208 -7.96 19.33 -11.48
N ARG A 209 -6.71 19.74 -11.52
CA ARG A 209 -5.71 19.17 -12.42
C ARG A 209 -5.57 17.64 -12.18
N PHE A 210 -5.43 16.88 -13.27
CA PHE A 210 -5.08 15.46 -13.21
C PHE A 210 -3.59 15.29 -13.52
N ALA A 211 -2.81 14.98 -12.50
CA ALA A 211 -1.35 14.83 -12.62
C ALA A 211 -0.92 13.41 -13.06
N GLY A 212 -1.87 12.46 -13.14
CA GLY A 212 -1.55 11.08 -13.54
C GLY A 212 -0.78 10.33 -12.45
N VAL A 213 0.23 9.54 -12.86
CA VAL A 213 1.13 8.86 -11.92
C VAL A 213 2.24 9.81 -11.53
N ILE A 214 2.44 9.98 -10.22
CA ILE A 214 3.53 10.79 -9.69
C ILE A 214 4.87 10.07 -9.89
N ARG A 215 5.81 10.76 -10.49
CA ARG A 215 7.19 10.27 -10.65
C ARG A 215 7.89 10.21 -9.29
N PRO A 216 8.68 9.16 -9.04
CA PRO A 216 9.54 9.12 -7.85
C PRO A 216 10.39 10.38 -7.71
N GLY A 217 10.50 10.91 -6.50
CA GLY A 217 11.28 12.12 -6.19
C GLY A 217 10.56 13.45 -6.44
N THR A 218 9.49 13.51 -7.23
CA THR A 218 8.81 14.78 -7.56
C THR A 218 7.79 15.24 -6.52
N ASN A 219 7.26 14.33 -5.72
CA ASN A 219 6.36 14.65 -4.61
C ASN A 219 6.80 13.93 -3.34
N ARG A 220 7.47 14.66 -2.47
CA ARG A 220 8.06 14.12 -1.25
C ARG A 220 7.01 13.51 -0.30
N ARG A 221 5.84 14.14 -0.15
CA ARG A 221 4.76 13.62 0.71
C ARG A 221 4.26 12.26 0.22
N ILE A 222 4.06 12.11 -1.09
CA ILE A 222 3.60 10.85 -1.68
C ILE A 222 4.68 9.78 -1.58
N ASN A 223 5.95 10.10 -1.87
CA ASN A 223 7.05 9.13 -1.78
C ASN A 223 7.28 8.65 -0.34
N HIS A 224 6.96 9.50 0.64
CA HIS A 224 7.10 9.21 2.06
C HIS A 224 5.79 8.78 2.71
N PHE A 225 4.80 8.40 1.93
CA PHE A 225 3.52 7.97 2.49
C PHE A 225 3.71 6.72 3.36
N TYR A 226 3.35 6.84 4.63
CA TYR A 226 3.58 5.79 5.63
C TYR A 226 2.97 4.43 5.26
N GLY A 227 1.80 4.42 4.60
CA GLY A 227 1.13 3.20 4.18
C GLY A 227 1.98 2.32 3.27
N PHE A 228 2.96 2.88 2.54
CA PHE A 228 3.89 2.10 1.72
C PHE A 228 4.86 1.25 2.53
N TYR A 229 5.15 1.66 3.75
CA TYR A 229 6.16 1.04 4.61
C TYR A 229 5.57 0.29 5.80
N ARG A 230 4.22 0.25 5.88
CA ARG A 230 3.49 -0.41 6.97
C ARG A 230 2.68 -1.62 6.51
N THR A 231 2.88 -2.08 5.28
CA THR A 231 2.26 -3.28 4.72
C THR A 231 3.29 -4.12 3.99
N THR A 232 3.07 -5.44 3.93
CA THR A 232 3.88 -6.36 3.13
C THR A 232 3.25 -6.66 1.76
N ALA A 233 2.24 -5.88 1.34
CA ALA A 233 1.60 -6.08 0.04
C ALA A 233 2.59 -5.96 -1.13
N GLN A 234 2.40 -6.79 -2.15
CA GLN A 234 3.25 -6.85 -3.35
C GLN A 234 3.13 -5.60 -4.24
N SER A 235 2.01 -4.88 -4.16
CA SER A 235 1.78 -3.59 -4.80
C SER A 235 1.20 -2.62 -3.78
N ARG A 236 1.71 -1.37 -3.75
CA ARG A 236 1.34 -0.37 -2.75
C ARG A 236 1.16 0.97 -3.42
N VAL A 237 -0.07 1.49 -3.40
CA VAL A 237 -0.45 2.72 -4.09
C VAL A 237 -1.31 3.62 -3.20
N ILE A 238 -1.22 4.94 -3.43
CA ILE A 238 -2.11 5.97 -2.89
C ILE A 238 -2.82 6.66 -4.04
N VAL A 239 -4.09 6.96 -3.89
CA VAL A 239 -4.92 7.61 -4.91
C VAL A 239 -5.51 8.88 -4.33
N GLU A 240 -5.05 10.04 -4.83
CA GLU A 240 -5.73 11.31 -4.66
C GLU A 240 -6.80 11.42 -5.76
N VAL A 241 -8.05 11.23 -5.38
CA VAL A 241 -9.16 11.11 -6.36
C VAL A 241 -9.48 12.45 -7.02
N GLY A 242 -9.29 13.54 -6.29
CA GLY A 242 -9.59 14.90 -6.71
C GLY A 242 -9.17 15.91 -5.66
N ALA A 243 -9.60 17.15 -5.77
CA ALA A 243 -9.38 18.20 -4.79
C ALA A 243 -10.71 18.90 -4.43
N ALA A 244 -10.97 19.07 -3.15
CA ALA A 244 -12.12 19.81 -2.67
C ALA A 244 -11.72 21.29 -2.43
N PRO A 245 -12.61 22.26 -2.71
CA PRO A 245 -13.99 22.10 -3.21
C PRO A 245 -14.09 21.96 -4.74
N ASP A 246 -13.00 22.11 -5.50
CA ASP A 246 -13.01 22.23 -6.97
C ASP A 246 -13.72 21.05 -7.66
N ASP A 247 -13.53 19.86 -7.12
CA ASP A 247 -14.07 18.62 -7.64
C ASP A 247 -15.36 18.14 -6.95
N ASN A 248 -16.02 18.96 -6.15
CA ASN A 248 -17.17 18.53 -5.34
C ASN A 248 -18.27 17.84 -6.15
N ARG A 249 -18.55 18.30 -7.37
CA ARG A 249 -19.51 17.64 -8.25
C ARG A 249 -19.06 16.25 -8.66
N PHE A 250 -17.76 16.07 -8.90
CA PHE A 250 -17.16 14.76 -9.20
C PHE A 250 -17.09 13.87 -7.95
N LEU A 251 -16.67 14.42 -6.81
CA LEU A 251 -16.55 13.69 -5.56
C LEU A 251 -17.90 13.10 -5.08
N ARG A 252 -19.04 13.77 -5.37
CA ARG A 252 -20.40 13.20 -5.13
C ARG A 252 -20.62 11.87 -5.86
N ARG A 253 -19.87 11.56 -6.91
CA ARG A 253 -20.04 10.34 -7.73
C ARG A 253 -19.25 9.15 -7.17
N VAL A 254 -19.35 8.88 -5.88
CA VAL A 254 -18.66 7.78 -5.17
C VAL A 254 -18.76 6.45 -5.94
N GLY A 255 -19.98 6.08 -6.41
CA GLY A 255 -20.19 4.84 -7.15
C GLY A 255 -19.43 4.76 -8.49
N THR A 256 -19.27 5.89 -9.19
CA THR A 256 -18.49 5.98 -10.44
C THR A 256 -16.99 5.86 -10.17
N ILE A 257 -16.51 6.54 -9.13
CA ILE A 257 -15.12 6.54 -8.70
C ILE A 257 -14.71 5.14 -8.27
N SER A 258 -15.42 4.56 -7.32
CA SER A 258 -15.12 3.23 -6.78
C SER A 258 -15.24 2.13 -7.85
N ALA A 259 -16.19 2.23 -8.79
CA ALA A 259 -16.29 1.32 -9.92
C ALA A 259 -15.07 1.42 -10.84
N ALA A 260 -14.58 2.62 -11.13
CA ALA A 260 -13.39 2.81 -11.97
C ALA A 260 -12.13 2.23 -11.30
N LEU A 261 -11.93 2.53 -10.02
CA LEU A 261 -10.78 2.02 -9.24
C LEU A 261 -10.85 0.51 -9.07
N SER A 262 -12.03 -0.06 -8.77
CA SER A 262 -12.19 -1.52 -8.64
C SER A 262 -11.89 -2.26 -9.94
N ARG A 263 -12.40 -1.76 -11.08
CA ARG A 263 -12.07 -2.34 -12.40
C ARG A 263 -10.58 -2.30 -12.69
N ALA A 264 -9.89 -1.21 -12.33
CA ALA A 264 -8.46 -1.08 -12.51
C ALA A 264 -7.67 -2.08 -11.67
N VAL A 265 -8.07 -2.29 -10.40
CA VAL A 265 -7.48 -3.32 -9.53
C VAL A 265 -7.71 -4.73 -10.08
N VAL A 266 -8.93 -5.06 -10.50
CA VAL A 266 -9.23 -6.37 -11.11
C VAL A 266 -8.40 -6.60 -12.38
N ALA A 267 -8.27 -5.58 -13.24
CA ALA A 267 -7.43 -5.66 -14.44
C ALA A 267 -5.93 -5.85 -14.09
N ASP A 268 -5.47 -5.24 -13.00
CA ASP A 268 -4.11 -5.44 -12.49
C ASP A 268 -3.90 -6.88 -12.00
N LEU A 269 -4.81 -7.40 -11.19
CA LEU A 269 -4.73 -8.76 -10.67
C LEU A 269 -4.72 -9.79 -11.81
N ARG A 270 -5.58 -9.61 -12.84
CA ARG A 270 -5.61 -10.47 -14.04
C ARG A 270 -4.29 -10.40 -14.82
N ALA A 271 -3.75 -9.20 -15.04
CA ALA A 271 -2.46 -9.03 -15.73
C ALA A 271 -1.30 -9.71 -14.96
N ARG A 272 -1.43 -9.86 -13.66
CA ARG A 272 -0.50 -10.57 -12.77
C ARG A 272 -0.84 -12.06 -12.62
N ARG A 273 -1.90 -12.58 -13.29
CA ARG A 273 -2.39 -13.96 -13.20
C ARG A 273 -2.77 -14.40 -11.77
N LEU A 274 -3.30 -13.46 -10.99
CA LEU A 274 -3.75 -13.69 -9.61
C LEU A 274 -5.28 -13.89 -9.53
N LEU A 275 -5.98 -13.57 -10.61
CA LEU A 275 -7.44 -13.68 -10.73
C LEU A 275 -7.83 -14.26 -12.10
#